data_29d55258adab7770843e650de119775a
#
_entry.id   29d55258adab7770843e650de119775a
#
_cell.length_a   1.000
_cell.length_b   1.000
_cell.length_c   1.000
_cell.angle_alpha   90.00
_cell.angle_beta   90.00
_cell.angle_gamma   90.00
#
_symmetry.space_group_name_H-M   'P 1'
#
loop_
_entity.id
_entity.type
_entity.pdbx_description
1 polymer ?
#
loop_
_entity_poly.entity_id
_entity_poly.type
_entity_poly.pdbx_seq_one_letter_code
_entity_poly.pdbx_strand_id
1 'polypeptide(L)'
;MSNGKIKWFNPTKEYGFIENDAGGKDVFLNVFTLLFFIVVPFFTITSSFAHQPILNTEEEMSQSKPYVIKDPEISKAIYSTLNGADHFYEISSDNPFNFYAGLTVPKIDDCTDFPRFSFAVLDQDFHLIQELDGQNFQWWEWYEPYGKKWYWVGPEYGKDFKSTKIFDAGTYYVKVYNKDNKGNYVLAVGDIEKFTPLVIAKTIVTLPRINRKFWDKRNCD
;
A
#
# COMPACT_ATOMS: atom_id res chain seq x y z
N MET A 1 5.64 30.20 -30.58
CA MET A 1 4.92 30.12 -29.28
C MET A 1 4.17 31.44 -29.13
N SER A 2 2.86 31.39 -28.81
CA SER A 2 2.10 32.61 -28.49
C SER A 2 2.30 32.94 -27.03
N ASN A 3 2.53 34.22 -26.73
CA ASN A 3 2.64 34.75 -25.38
C ASN A 3 1.29 35.32 -24.94
N GLY A 4 1.06 35.43 -23.65
CA GLY A 4 -0.15 36.00 -23.09
C GLY A 4 0.05 36.44 -21.64
N LYS A 5 -0.81 37.32 -21.15
CA LYS A 5 -0.79 37.83 -19.77
C LYS A 5 -2.01 37.35 -19.01
N ILE A 6 -1.84 37.06 -17.71
CA ILE A 6 -2.97 36.74 -16.85
C ILE A 6 -3.89 37.95 -16.78
N LYS A 7 -5.09 37.85 -17.34
CA LYS A 7 -6.12 38.88 -17.32
C LYS A 7 -6.86 38.88 -16.00
N TRP A 8 -7.15 37.72 -15.48
CA TRP A 8 -7.87 37.52 -14.24
C TRP A 8 -7.65 36.09 -13.71
N PHE A 9 -7.56 35.95 -12.37
CA PHE A 9 -7.46 34.66 -11.72
C PHE A 9 -8.18 34.67 -10.37
N ASN A 10 -8.94 33.60 -10.08
CA ASN A 10 -9.59 33.42 -8.80
C ASN A 10 -8.94 32.24 -8.06
N PRO A 11 -8.16 32.49 -7.00
CA PRO A 11 -7.45 31.44 -6.27
C PRO A 11 -8.39 30.49 -5.50
N THR A 12 -9.57 30.95 -5.11
CA THR A 12 -10.56 30.12 -4.38
C THR A 12 -11.29 29.14 -5.29
N LYS A 13 -11.46 29.52 -6.56
CA LYS A 13 -12.12 28.68 -7.58
C LYS A 13 -11.15 28.00 -8.53
N GLU A 14 -9.85 28.27 -8.37
CA GLU A 14 -8.73 27.66 -9.08
C GLU A 14 -8.80 27.79 -10.62
N TYR A 15 -9.40 28.87 -11.13
CA TYR A 15 -9.44 29.16 -12.57
C TYR A 15 -9.26 30.64 -12.87
N GLY A 16 -8.90 30.93 -14.13
CA GLY A 16 -8.74 32.28 -14.65
C GLY A 16 -8.68 32.33 -16.17
N PHE A 17 -8.32 33.48 -16.69
CA PHE A 17 -8.18 33.72 -18.13
C PHE A 17 -6.84 34.39 -18.44
N ILE A 18 -6.22 33.96 -19.54
CA ILE A 18 -5.04 34.55 -20.12
C ILE A 18 -5.46 35.30 -21.38
N GLU A 19 -5.12 36.57 -21.45
CA GLU A 19 -5.24 37.39 -22.64
C GLU A 19 -4.11 37.05 -23.62
N ASN A 20 -4.46 36.80 -24.89
CA ASN A 20 -3.48 36.44 -25.91
C ASN A 20 -2.88 37.70 -26.53
N ASP A 21 -1.57 37.89 -26.38
CA ASP A 21 -0.85 39.08 -26.92
C ASP A 21 -0.95 39.21 -28.46
N ALA A 22 -1.26 38.12 -29.16
CA ALA A 22 -1.43 38.12 -30.63
C ALA A 22 -2.85 38.49 -31.08
N GLY A 23 -3.76 38.82 -30.14
CA GLY A 23 -5.19 39.02 -30.41
C GLY A 23 -5.95 37.71 -30.56
N GLY A 24 -7.24 37.73 -30.27
CA GLY A 24 -8.11 36.56 -30.34
C GLY A 24 -8.89 36.33 -29.05
N LYS A 25 -9.43 35.11 -28.87
CA LYS A 25 -10.18 34.76 -27.67
C LYS A 25 -9.23 34.50 -26.50
N ASP A 26 -9.64 34.98 -25.30
CA ASP A 26 -8.97 34.66 -24.05
C ASP A 26 -8.87 33.15 -23.84
N VAL A 27 -7.76 32.69 -23.29
CA VAL A 27 -7.55 31.27 -23.00
C VAL A 27 -7.99 30.99 -21.57
N PHE A 28 -8.89 30.04 -21.40
CA PHE A 28 -9.32 29.57 -20.07
C PHE A 28 -8.19 28.82 -19.40
N LEU A 29 -7.80 29.25 -18.21
CA LEU A 29 -6.79 28.63 -17.37
C LEU A 29 -7.48 27.98 -16.16
N ASN A 30 -7.29 26.67 -15.98
CA ASN A 30 -7.62 25.99 -14.76
C ASN A 30 -6.34 25.47 -14.11
N VAL A 31 -6.20 25.64 -12.80
CA VAL A 31 -4.99 25.21 -12.05
C VAL A 31 -4.74 23.70 -12.21
N PHE A 32 -5.78 22.89 -12.27
CA PHE A 32 -5.68 21.47 -12.58
C PHE A 32 -5.02 21.22 -13.94
N THR A 33 -5.37 21.99 -14.96
CA THR A 33 -4.77 21.86 -16.30
C THR A 33 -3.31 22.35 -16.30
N LEU A 34 -3.01 23.40 -15.54
CA LEU A 34 -1.63 23.91 -15.42
C LEU A 34 -0.73 22.92 -14.66
N LEU A 35 -1.22 22.32 -13.58
CA LEU A 35 -0.53 21.25 -12.85
C LEU A 35 -0.26 20.05 -13.75
N PHE A 36 -1.18 19.67 -14.62
CA PHE A 36 -0.99 18.57 -15.56
C PHE A 36 0.13 18.83 -16.57
N PHE A 37 0.28 20.06 -17.04
CA PHE A 37 1.33 20.42 -18.02
C PHE A 37 2.70 20.80 -17.39
N ILE A 38 2.74 21.24 -16.15
CA ILE A 38 3.98 21.63 -15.47
C ILE A 38 4.59 20.47 -14.68
N VAL A 39 3.77 19.55 -14.15
CA VAL A 39 4.24 18.46 -13.28
C VAL A 39 4.63 17.21 -14.08
N VAL A 40 4.08 17.00 -15.28
CA VAL A 40 4.44 15.84 -16.13
C VAL A 40 5.93 15.75 -16.51
N PRO A 41 6.69 16.85 -16.77
CA PRO A 41 8.11 16.72 -17.09
C PRO A 41 9.05 16.58 -15.88
N PHE A 42 8.56 16.73 -14.64
CA PHE A 42 9.38 16.64 -13.42
C PHE A 42 9.22 15.34 -12.64
N PHE A 43 8.42 14.40 -13.11
CA PHE A 43 8.50 13.03 -12.62
C PHE A 43 9.76 12.37 -13.16
N THR A 44 10.91 12.71 -12.60
CA THR A 44 11.97 11.72 -12.51
C THR A 44 11.37 10.56 -11.76
N ILE A 45 11.23 9.42 -12.45
CA ILE A 45 10.83 8.15 -11.86
C ILE A 45 11.96 7.75 -10.90
N THR A 46 11.95 8.31 -9.70
CA THR A 46 12.62 7.65 -8.59
C THR A 46 11.82 6.39 -8.36
N SER A 47 12.48 5.25 -8.39
CA SER A 47 11.87 3.96 -8.02
C SER A 47 11.29 4.10 -6.62
N SER A 48 10.02 4.31 -6.56
CA SER A 48 9.28 4.60 -5.36
C SER A 48 8.54 3.34 -5.00
N PHE A 49 8.86 2.76 -3.88
CA PHE A 49 8.16 1.59 -3.36
C PHE A 49 6.78 1.99 -2.81
N ALA A 50 5.82 2.18 -3.71
CA ALA A 50 4.45 2.51 -3.34
C ALA A 50 3.55 1.30 -3.55
N HIS A 51 3.09 0.71 -2.46
CA HIS A 51 2.09 -0.36 -2.50
C HIS A 51 0.69 0.22 -2.65
N GLN A 52 -0.19 -0.48 -3.38
CA GLN A 52 -1.62 -0.13 -3.42
C GLN A 52 -2.24 -0.36 -2.03
N PRO A 53 -2.72 0.68 -1.32
CA PRO A 53 -3.28 0.50 0.01
C PRO A 53 -4.68 -0.11 -0.07
N ILE A 54 -4.88 -1.20 0.64
CA ILE A 54 -6.15 -1.92 0.77
C ILE A 54 -6.53 -1.97 2.23
N LEU A 55 -7.65 -1.34 2.60
CA LEU A 55 -8.23 -1.54 3.93
C LEU A 55 -9.08 -2.80 3.91
N ASN A 56 -8.62 -3.82 4.58
CA ASN A 56 -9.41 -5.04 4.77
C ASN A 56 -10.53 -4.78 5.79
N THR A 57 -11.75 -5.15 5.40
CA THR A 57 -12.96 -5.04 6.21
C THR A 57 -13.64 -6.39 6.42
N GLU A 58 -13.03 -7.49 5.99
CA GLU A 58 -13.56 -8.82 6.23
C GLU A 58 -13.38 -9.19 7.71
N GLU A 59 -14.46 -9.67 8.32
CA GLU A 59 -14.47 -10.04 9.73
C GLU A 59 -13.89 -11.45 9.96
N GLU A 60 -14.00 -12.31 8.95
CA GLU A 60 -13.51 -13.68 8.99
C GLU A 60 -12.56 -13.96 7.83
N MET A 61 -11.35 -14.39 8.14
CA MET A 61 -10.33 -14.82 7.18
C MET A 61 -9.72 -16.14 7.67
N SER A 62 -10.57 -17.16 7.80
CA SER A 62 -10.18 -18.50 8.25
C SER A 62 -9.55 -19.34 7.13
N GLN A 63 -9.00 -20.49 7.47
CA GLN A 63 -8.50 -21.46 6.50
C GLN A 63 -9.57 -21.89 5.49
N SER A 64 -10.85 -22.01 5.93
CA SER A 64 -11.98 -22.38 5.07
C SER A 64 -12.54 -21.20 4.26
N LYS A 65 -12.17 -19.96 4.62
CA LYS A 65 -12.62 -18.72 3.98
C LYS A 65 -11.48 -17.70 3.95
N PRO A 66 -10.43 -17.95 3.16
CA PRO A 66 -9.29 -17.05 3.09
C PRO A 66 -9.61 -15.77 2.33
N TYR A 67 -8.87 -14.70 2.62
CA TYR A 67 -8.89 -13.50 1.81
C TYR A 67 -8.14 -13.74 0.49
N VAL A 68 -8.83 -13.63 -0.65
CA VAL A 68 -8.23 -13.90 -1.97
C VAL A 68 -7.45 -12.69 -2.48
N ILE A 69 -6.15 -12.86 -2.67
CA ILE A 69 -5.26 -11.86 -3.27
C ILE A 69 -5.17 -12.09 -4.77
N LYS A 70 -5.81 -11.23 -5.56
CA LYS A 70 -5.72 -11.23 -7.03
C LYS A 70 -4.43 -10.57 -7.49
N ASP A 71 -3.90 -11.03 -8.65
CA ASP A 71 -2.65 -10.47 -9.22
C ASP A 71 -1.51 -10.39 -8.19
N PRO A 72 -0.95 -11.52 -7.73
CA PRO A 72 -0.06 -11.59 -6.58
C PRO A 72 1.27 -10.85 -6.76
N GLU A 73 1.70 -10.60 -8.00
CA GLU A 73 2.92 -9.84 -8.27
C GLU A 73 2.70 -8.32 -8.16
N ILE A 74 1.43 -7.85 -8.24
CA ILE A 74 1.13 -6.42 -8.10
C ILE A 74 1.24 -6.01 -6.63
N SER A 75 2.05 -5.01 -6.39
CA SER A 75 2.38 -4.49 -5.06
C SER A 75 1.15 -3.96 -4.32
N LYS A 76 0.80 -4.58 -3.19
CA LYS A 76 -0.34 -4.26 -2.32
C LYS A 76 0.10 -4.20 -0.87
N ALA A 77 -0.44 -3.23 -0.14
CA ALA A 77 -0.36 -3.15 1.32
C ALA A 77 -1.76 -3.38 1.91
N ILE A 78 -1.98 -4.55 2.47
CA ILE A 78 -3.28 -4.98 3.01
C ILE A 78 -3.30 -4.71 4.51
N TYR A 79 -4.03 -3.68 4.90
CA TYR A 79 -4.22 -3.26 6.29
C TYR A 79 -5.29 -4.10 6.96
N SER A 80 -4.92 -4.89 7.95
CA SER A 80 -5.78 -5.82 8.66
C SER A 80 -5.61 -5.74 10.17
N THR A 81 -6.61 -6.23 10.91
CA THR A 81 -6.59 -6.28 12.39
C THR A 81 -6.89 -7.70 12.82
N LEU A 82 -5.95 -8.39 13.48
CA LEU A 82 -6.25 -9.65 14.15
C LEU A 82 -7.19 -9.41 15.34
N ASN A 83 -8.20 -10.25 15.46
CA ASN A 83 -9.20 -10.16 16.52
C ASN A 83 -9.55 -11.57 17.04
N GLY A 84 -8.57 -12.28 17.58
CA GLY A 84 -8.72 -13.56 18.26
C GLY A 84 -8.50 -14.81 17.41
N ALA A 85 -8.22 -14.66 16.10
CA ALA A 85 -7.93 -15.77 15.20
C ALA A 85 -6.83 -15.42 14.21
N ASP A 86 -6.14 -16.44 13.69
CA ASP A 86 -5.19 -16.30 12.60
C ASP A 86 -5.91 -15.84 11.32
N HIS A 87 -5.23 -15.06 10.50
CA HIS A 87 -5.73 -14.67 9.19
C HIS A 87 -5.07 -15.46 8.07
N PHE A 88 -5.89 -15.97 7.16
CA PHE A 88 -5.44 -16.67 5.96
C PHE A 88 -5.67 -15.84 4.70
N TYR A 89 -4.65 -15.77 3.87
CA TYR A 89 -4.68 -15.13 2.56
C TYR A 89 -4.39 -16.19 1.50
N GLU A 90 -5.22 -16.26 0.48
CA GLU A 90 -5.04 -17.14 -0.67
C GLU A 90 -4.38 -16.38 -1.81
N ILE A 91 -3.37 -17.01 -2.41
CA ILE A 91 -2.65 -16.53 -3.58
C ILE A 91 -2.67 -17.62 -4.63
N SER A 92 -3.30 -17.35 -5.76
CA SER A 92 -3.39 -18.31 -6.87
C SER A 92 -2.89 -17.70 -8.16
N SER A 93 -2.14 -18.47 -8.96
CA SER A 93 -1.67 -18.09 -10.28
C SER A 93 -1.66 -19.29 -11.23
N ASP A 94 -2.11 -19.07 -12.47
CA ASP A 94 -2.07 -20.07 -13.55
C ASP A 94 -0.69 -20.19 -14.18
N ASN A 95 0.23 -19.28 -13.86
CA ASN A 95 1.60 -19.24 -14.36
C ASN A 95 2.59 -19.13 -13.20
N PRO A 96 3.85 -19.53 -13.39
CA PRO A 96 4.90 -19.20 -12.43
C PRO A 96 4.96 -17.69 -12.17
N PHE A 97 5.17 -17.28 -10.93
CA PHE A 97 5.13 -15.87 -10.52
C PHE A 97 6.18 -15.54 -9.46
N ASN A 98 6.59 -14.28 -9.43
CA ASN A 98 7.48 -13.79 -8.39
C ASN A 98 6.71 -13.63 -7.08
N PHE A 99 7.07 -14.43 -6.08
CA PHE A 99 6.42 -14.38 -4.76
C PHE A 99 7.16 -13.41 -3.83
N TYR A 100 6.41 -12.48 -3.29
CA TYR A 100 6.84 -11.61 -2.20
C TYR A 100 5.74 -11.48 -1.16
N ALA A 101 6.09 -11.61 0.11
CA ALA A 101 5.25 -11.28 1.24
C ALA A 101 6.09 -10.70 2.39
N GLY A 102 5.60 -9.67 3.06
CA GLY A 102 6.29 -9.06 4.19
C GLY A 102 5.30 -8.41 5.16
N LEU A 103 5.72 -8.28 6.41
CA LEU A 103 4.90 -7.67 7.46
C LEU A 103 5.45 -6.31 7.87
N THR A 104 4.53 -5.37 8.05
CA THR A 104 4.81 -4.12 8.75
C THR A 104 3.74 -3.83 9.79
N VAL A 105 4.09 -3.03 10.78
CA VAL A 105 3.17 -2.55 11.82
C VAL A 105 3.23 -1.03 11.85
N PRO A 106 2.09 -0.32 11.93
CA PRO A 106 2.08 1.12 12.12
C PRO A 106 2.87 1.52 13.37
N LYS A 107 3.84 2.42 13.21
CA LYS A 107 4.53 2.99 14.36
C LYS A 107 3.72 4.19 14.87
N ILE A 108 3.26 4.10 16.11
CA ILE A 108 2.52 5.15 16.81
C ILE A 108 3.47 5.81 17.80
N ASP A 109 3.69 7.11 17.67
CA ASP A 109 4.77 7.83 18.37
C ASP A 109 4.76 7.72 19.90
N ASP A 110 3.60 7.59 20.51
CA ASP A 110 3.47 7.53 21.97
C ASP A 110 3.40 6.09 22.53
N CYS A 111 3.47 5.06 21.67
CA CYS A 111 3.45 3.67 22.09
C CYS A 111 4.85 3.21 22.53
N THR A 112 4.95 2.62 23.72
CA THR A 112 6.21 2.06 24.26
C THR A 112 6.52 0.68 23.70
N ASP A 113 5.51 -0.04 23.22
CA ASP A 113 5.62 -1.36 22.59
C ASP A 113 4.69 -1.44 21.37
N PHE A 114 4.83 -2.49 20.59
CA PHE A 114 3.99 -2.78 19.43
C PHE A 114 3.81 -4.29 19.26
N PRO A 115 2.67 -4.74 18.71
CA PRO A 115 2.44 -6.15 18.48
C PRO A 115 3.37 -6.69 17.38
N ARG A 116 4.09 -7.78 17.67
CA ARG A 116 4.94 -8.48 16.72
C ARG A 116 4.16 -9.61 16.08
N PHE A 117 4.17 -9.67 14.76
CA PHE A 117 3.46 -10.68 13.98
C PHE A 117 4.44 -11.60 13.28
N SER A 118 4.07 -12.86 13.20
CA SER A 118 4.70 -13.89 12.40
C SER A 118 3.81 -14.21 11.20
N PHE A 119 4.39 -14.81 10.17
CA PHE A 119 3.59 -15.41 9.11
C PHE A 119 4.22 -16.70 8.60
N ALA A 120 3.37 -17.60 8.11
CA ALA A 120 3.76 -18.83 7.44
C ALA A 120 3.28 -18.80 5.99
N VAL A 121 4.14 -19.27 5.09
CA VAL A 121 3.79 -19.57 3.69
C VAL A 121 3.51 -21.05 3.59
N LEU A 122 2.35 -21.40 3.04
CA LEU A 122 1.85 -22.76 2.95
C LEU A 122 1.55 -23.09 1.48
N ASP A 123 1.65 -24.38 1.14
CA ASP A 123 1.19 -24.89 -0.16
C ASP A 123 -0.35 -25.08 -0.21
N GLN A 124 -0.84 -25.60 -1.32
CA GLN A 124 -2.26 -25.84 -1.57
C GLN A 124 -2.91 -26.82 -0.56
N ASP A 125 -2.10 -27.71 0.02
CA ASP A 125 -2.54 -28.72 1.01
C ASP A 125 -2.27 -28.24 2.45
N PHE A 126 -1.93 -26.96 2.62
CA PHE A 126 -1.57 -26.31 3.88
C PHE A 126 -0.30 -26.86 4.54
N HIS A 127 0.58 -27.53 3.80
CA HIS A 127 1.89 -27.89 4.32
C HIS A 127 2.80 -26.66 4.37
N LEU A 128 3.61 -26.58 5.41
CA LEU A 128 4.53 -25.47 5.63
C LEU A 128 5.64 -25.44 4.59
N ILE A 129 5.73 -24.35 3.83
CA ILE A 129 6.86 -24.03 2.95
C ILE A 129 7.93 -23.28 3.75
N GLN A 130 7.50 -22.21 4.46
CA GLN A 130 8.40 -21.36 5.25
C GLN A 130 7.64 -20.66 6.37
N GLU A 131 8.24 -20.63 7.55
CA GLU A 131 7.79 -19.80 8.67
C GLU A 131 8.72 -18.62 8.87
N LEU A 132 8.17 -17.46 9.08
CA LEU A 132 8.84 -16.18 9.33
C LEU A 132 8.45 -15.71 10.72
N ASP A 133 9.32 -16.00 11.71
CA ASP A 133 9.08 -15.69 13.10
C ASP A 133 9.33 -14.20 13.41
N GLY A 134 8.26 -13.47 13.63
CA GLY A 134 8.33 -12.04 13.99
C GLY A 134 8.58 -11.79 15.47
N GLN A 135 8.46 -12.81 16.35
CA GLN A 135 8.71 -12.63 17.79
C GLN A 135 10.21 -12.44 18.06
N ASN A 136 11.05 -13.19 17.38
CA ASN A 136 12.50 -13.15 17.48
C ASN A 136 13.19 -12.33 16.37
N PHE A 137 12.41 -11.75 15.47
CA PHE A 137 12.92 -10.91 14.39
C PHE A 137 13.36 -9.55 14.93
N GLN A 138 14.41 -8.97 14.35
CA GLN A 138 14.85 -7.62 14.67
C GLN A 138 14.07 -6.62 13.81
N TRP A 139 12.94 -6.15 14.35
CA TRP A 139 12.13 -5.12 13.71
C TRP A 139 12.89 -3.80 13.65
N TRP A 140 12.70 -3.06 12.53
CA TRP A 140 13.37 -1.79 12.31
C TRP A 140 12.41 -0.72 11.82
N GLU A 141 12.75 0.54 12.06
CA GLU A 141 11.91 1.68 11.73
C GLU A 141 12.08 2.09 10.27
N TRP A 142 10.99 2.32 9.59
CA TRP A 142 10.96 2.82 8.23
C TRP A 142 9.94 3.92 8.05
N TYR A 143 10.36 5.03 7.42
CA TYR A 143 9.47 6.12 7.05
C TYR A 143 8.99 5.94 5.62
N GLU A 144 7.68 5.76 5.44
CA GLU A 144 7.03 5.69 4.14
C GLU A 144 6.73 7.12 3.64
N PRO A 145 7.42 7.60 2.56
CA PRO A 145 7.40 9.01 2.18
C PRO A 145 6.08 9.49 1.56
N TYR A 146 5.28 8.60 0.95
CA TYR A 146 4.02 8.97 0.29
C TYR A 146 2.88 9.19 1.27
N GLY A 147 2.61 8.21 2.13
CA GLY A 147 1.64 8.32 3.21
C GLY A 147 2.14 9.17 4.36
N LYS A 148 3.44 9.52 4.38
CA LYS A 148 4.11 10.28 5.45
C LYS A 148 3.88 9.61 6.81
N LYS A 149 4.14 8.31 6.87
CA LYS A 149 3.91 7.47 8.05
C LYS A 149 5.12 6.64 8.39
N TRP A 150 5.31 6.45 9.68
CA TRP A 150 6.32 5.54 10.21
C TRP A 150 5.75 4.15 10.41
N TYR A 151 6.58 3.15 10.15
CA TYR A 151 6.29 1.74 10.36
C TYR A 151 7.43 1.04 11.08
N TRP A 152 7.07 0.00 11.79
CA TRP A 152 7.97 -1.09 12.13
C TRP A 152 7.95 -2.10 10.99
N VAL A 153 9.11 -2.40 10.42
CA VAL A 153 9.26 -3.41 9.36
C VAL A 153 9.65 -4.72 10.02
N GLY A 154 8.87 -5.74 9.76
CA GLY A 154 9.02 -7.09 10.27
C GLY A 154 9.62 -8.05 9.26
N PRO A 155 9.43 -9.37 9.48
CA PRO A 155 9.97 -10.39 8.58
C PRO A 155 9.34 -10.31 7.19
N GLU A 156 10.15 -10.67 6.18
CA GLU A 156 9.71 -10.76 4.80
C GLU A 156 10.19 -12.06 4.14
N TYR A 157 9.36 -12.62 3.28
CA TYR A 157 9.75 -13.65 2.32
C TYR A 157 10.15 -12.97 1.02
N GLY A 158 11.42 -12.59 1.00
CA GLY A 158 12.00 -11.73 -0.02
C GLY A 158 13.24 -11.05 0.55
N LYS A 159 13.61 -9.93 -0.05
CA LYS A 159 14.68 -9.07 0.44
C LYS A 159 14.46 -7.64 -0.05
N ASP A 160 14.61 -6.68 0.87
CA ASP A 160 14.51 -5.24 0.56
C ASP A 160 13.20 -4.89 -0.19
N PHE A 161 12.08 -5.46 0.26
CA PHE A 161 10.74 -5.34 -0.33
C PHE A 161 10.60 -5.91 -1.75
N LYS A 162 11.48 -6.84 -2.13
CA LYS A 162 11.48 -7.47 -3.45
C LYS A 162 11.41 -8.98 -3.36
N SER A 163 10.76 -9.59 -4.36
CA SER A 163 10.80 -11.04 -4.55
C SER A 163 12.23 -11.52 -4.79
N THR A 164 12.55 -12.65 -4.18
CA THR A 164 13.81 -13.38 -4.40
C THR A 164 13.57 -14.79 -4.92
N LYS A 165 12.28 -15.19 -5.06
CA LYS A 165 11.92 -16.53 -5.51
C LYS A 165 10.72 -16.49 -6.47
N ILE A 166 10.79 -17.36 -7.47
CA ILE A 166 9.69 -17.69 -8.35
C ILE A 166 8.98 -18.91 -7.76
N PHE A 167 7.65 -18.82 -7.64
CA PHE A 167 6.79 -19.94 -7.30
C PHE A 167 6.18 -20.52 -8.57
N ASP A 168 5.97 -21.82 -8.61
CA ASP A 168 5.27 -22.47 -9.70
C ASP A 168 3.79 -22.05 -9.76
N ALA A 169 3.14 -22.28 -10.90
CA ALA A 169 1.69 -22.13 -11.01
C ALA A 169 0.99 -23.00 -9.96
N GLY A 170 0.00 -22.43 -9.27
CA GLY A 170 -0.71 -23.12 -8.21
C GLY A 170 -1.34 -22.18 -7.20
N THR A 171 -1.85 -22.77 -6.12
CA THR A 171 -2.43 -22.06 -4.99
C THR A 171 -1.54 -22.17 -3.76
N TYR A 172 -1.34 -21.04 -3.11
CA TYR A 172 -0.53 -20.90 -1.90
C TYR A 172 -1.28 -20.08 -0.87
N TYR A 173 -0.91 -20.23 0.39
CA TYR A 173 -1.53 -19.48 1.47
C TYR A 173 -0.47 -18.74 2.29
N VAL A 174 -0.83 -17.53 2.73
CA VAL A 174 -0.07 -16.79 3.75
C VAL A 174 -0.95 -16.76 5.00
N LYS A 175 -0.47 -17.37 6.08
CA LYS A 175 -1.11 -17.36 7.38
C LYS A 175 -0.42 -16.32 8.27
N VAL A 176 -1.13 -15.28 8.72
CA VAL A 176 -0.62 -14.26 9.64
C VAL A 176 -1.18 -14.47 11.03
N TYR A 177 -0.33 -14.40 12.04
CA TYR A 177 -0.68 -14.65 13.43
C TYR A 177 0.29 -13.96 14.40
N ASN A 178 -0.10 -13.86 15.65
CA ASN A 178 0.78 -13.58 16.78
C ASN A 178 0.30 -14.32 18.03
N LYS A 179 1.01 -14.18 19.15
CA LYS A 179 0.75 -14.92 20.37
C LYS A 179 -0.72 -14.83 20.86
N ASP A 180 -1.31 -13.64 20.75
CA ASP A 180 -2.66 -13.37 21.26
C ASP A 180 -3.69 -13.20 20.13
N ASN A 181 -3.26 -13.32 18.88
CA ASN A 181 -4.04 -13.03 17.67
C ASN A 181 -4.78 -11.69 17.74
N LYS A 182 -4.06 -10.65 18.14
CA LYS A 182 -4.59 -9.29 18.27
C LYS A 182 -3.65 -8.25 17.70
N GLY A 183 -4.25 -7.15 17.24
CA GLY A 183 -3.53 -5.94 16.84
C GLY A 183 -3.58 -5.67 15.34
N ASN A 184 -3.14 -4.46 15.00
CA ASN A 184 -3.11 -3.95 13.64
C ASN A 184 -1.80 -4.33 12.96
N TYR A 185 -1.88 -4.82 11.73
CA TYR A 185 -0.72 -5.12 10.89
C TYR A 185 -1.00 -4.77 9.42
N VAL A 186 0.05 -4.76 8.64
CA VAL A 186 -0.03 -4.61 7.19
C VAL A 186 0.70 -5.78 6.55
N LEU A 187 0.01 -6.55 5.71
CA LEU A 187 0.61 -7.55 4.85
C LEU A 187 0.94 -6.89 3.50
N ALA A 188 2.22 -6.76 3.19
CA ALA A 188 2.70 -6.38 1.88
C ALA A 188 2.82 -7.63 1.00
N VAL A 189 2.28 -7.60 -0.22
CA VAL A 189 2.37 -8.69 -1.20
C VAL A 189 2.68 -8.12 -2.57
N GLY A 190 3.55 -8.80 -3.31
CA GLY A 190 3.97 -8.39 -4.65
C GLY A 190 4.91 -7.18 -4.63
N ASP A 191 5.66 -7.01 -5.71
CA ASP A 191 6.70 -5.98 -5.81
C ASP A 191 6.66 -5.20 -7.13
N ILE A 192 5.65 -5.47 -7.99
CA ILE A 192 5.41 -4.74 -9.24
C ILE A 192 4.46 -3.58 -8.95
N GLU A 193 4.94 -2.37 -9.11
CA GLU A 193 4.11 -1.17 -8.95
C GLU A 193 3.19 -0.97 -10.16
N LYS A 194 1.89 -0.84 -9.90
CA LYS A 194 0.89 -0.57 -10.93
C LYS A 194 -0.18 0.38 -10.41
N PHE A 195 -0.15 1.62 -10.85
CA PHE A 195 -1.12 2.64 -10.47
C PHE A 195 -1.96 3.07 -11.66
N THR A 196 -3.16 2.52 -11.75
CA THR A 196 -4.17 2.99 -12.72
C THR A 196 -4.92 4.21 -12.14
N PRO A 197 -5.58 5.04 -12.96
CA PRO A 197 -6.41 6.15 -12.46
C PRO A 197 -7.46 5.70 -11.44
N LEU A 198 -8.03 4.50 -11.60
CA LEU A 198 -8.99 3.93 -10.66
C LEU A 198 -8.34 3.58 -9.31
N VAL A 199 -7.12 3.03 -9.33
CA VAL A 199 -6.36 2.72 -8.11
C VAL A 199 -6.03 4.01 -7.36
N ILE A 200 -5.60 5.06 -8.08
CA ILE A 200 -5.31 6.37 -7.49
C ILE A 200 -6.58 6.95 -6.81
N ALA A 201 -7.71 6.92 -7.50
CA ALA A 201 -8.98 7.41 -6.94
C ALA A 201 -9.40 6.61 -5.69
N LYS A 202 -9.28 5.28 -5.70
CA LYS A 202 -9.53 4.43 -4.53
C LYS A 202 -8.58 4.76 -3.38
N THR A 203 -7.30 4.95 -3.66
CA THR A 203 -6.29 5.31 -2.66
C THR A 203 -6.65 6.60 -1.94
N ILE A 204 -7.04 7.66 -2.67
CA ILE A 204 -7.45 8.95 -2.09
C ILE A 204 -8.60 8.78 -1.08
N VAL A 205 -9.57 7.92 -1.38
CA VAL A 205 -10.72 7.66 -0.49
C VAL A 205 -10.36 6.75 0.68
N THR A 206 -9.43 5.81 0.48
CA THR A 206 -9.10 4.77 1.46
C THR A 206 -8.10 5.26 2.51
N LEU A 207 -7.09 6.04 2.12
CA LEU A 207 -6.03 6.53 3.01
C LEU A 207 -6.54 7.24 4.28
N PRO A 208 -7.54 8.14 4.24
CA PRO A 208 -8.05 8.77 5.46
C PRO A 208 -8.64 7.77 6.46
N ARG A 209 -9.27 6.68 5.96
CA ARG A 209 -9.84 5.61 6.81
C ARG A 209 -8.74 4.77 7.44
N ILE A 210 -7.73 4.40 6.64
CA ILE A 210 -6.54 3.69 7.11
C ILE A 210 -5.85 4.51 8.19
N ASN A 211 -5.55 5.79 7.93
CA ASN A 211 -4.87 6.65 8.89
C ASN A 211 -5.61 6.75 10.21
N ARG A 212 -6.92 6.93 10.17
CA ARG A 212 -7.73 7.02 11.39
C ARG A 212 -7.78 5.71 12.18
N LYS A 213 -7.82 4.54 11.48
CA LYS A 213 -7.92 3.24 12.15
C LYS A 213 -6.56 2.74 12.65
N PHE A 214 -5.49 2.93 11.89
CA PHE A 214 -4.20 2.28 12.12
C PHE A 214 -3.20 3.15 12.88
N TRP A 215 -3.35 4.47 12.87
CA TRP A 215 -2.53 5.40 13.68
C TRP A 215 -3.31 6.07 14.81
N ASP A 216 -4.41 5.45 15.25
CA ASP A 216 -5.10 5.91 16.46
C ASP A 216 -4.28 5.52 17.69
N LYS A 217 -4.00 6.50 18.56
CA LYS A 217 -3.24 6.31 19.81
C LYS A 217 -3.88 5.27 20.75
N ARG A 218 -5.17 5.02 20.62
CA ARG A 218 -5.87 3.96 21.38
C ARG A 218 -5.44 2.54 20.99
N ASN A 219 -4.65 2.36 19.94
CA ASN A 219 -4.11 1.07 19.51
C ASN A 219 -2.75 0.75 20.16
N CYS A 220 -2.33 1.51 21.15
CA CYS A 220 -1.11 1.22 21.93
C CYS A 220 -1.28 0.10 22.98
N ASP A 221 -2.52 -0.28 23.30
CA ASP A 221 -2.86 -1.25 24.35
C ASP A 221 -3.10 -2.66 23.78
#